data_ed4f43b8064cbe24d1597875ff38f588
#
_entry.id   ed4f43b8064cbe24d1597875ff38f588
#
_cell.length_a   1.000
_cell.length_b   1.000
_cell.length_c   1.000
_cell.angle_alpha   90.00
_cell.angle_beta   90.00
_cell.angle_gamma   90.00
#
_symmetry.space_group_name_H-M   'P 1'
#
loop_
_entity.id
_entity.type
_entity.pdbx_description
1 polymer ?
#
loop_
_entity_poly.entity_id
_entity_poly.type
_entity_poly.pdbx_seq_one_letter_code
_entity_poly.pdbx_strand_id
1 'polypeptide(L)'
;AARNPGSWANGLKVAIIDSFADQVLSVGNTAGMSVGFGVTQTASGTVPGSGSTSSLDGFFKGIITDIGTGTISVKFLSHTPSGGTETEIDYSASGVYRFNSSSDITAVNNSAVGVATVAVNSVSDWFDSQTITTTNNITNNSTTISWNQIAERPGTSAYAAARNSRFDEVHVVVIDDDGDITGNAGTILEKNLNLSKAKDAEFSAGSTS
;
A
#
# COMPACT_ATOMS: atom_id res chain seq x y z
N ALA A 1 -1.71 -22.00 14.10
CA ALA A 1 -2.52 -22.60 15.17
C ALA A 1 -1.87 -22.27 16.50
N ALA A 2 -2.68 -21.98 17.54
CA ALA A 2 -2.16 -21.75 18.88
C ALA A 2 -1.43 -23.02 19.40
N ARG A 3 -0.28 -22.83 20.03
CA ARG A 3 0.51 -23.93 20.58
C ARG A 3 -0.25 -24.74 21.65
N ASN A 4 -1.06 -24.05 22.43
CA ASN A 4 -1.93 -24.64 23.43
C ASN A 4 -3.40 -24.34 23.05
N PRO A 5 -4.22 -25.33 22.76
CA PRO A 5 -5.62 -25.09 22.44
C PRO A 5 -6.37 -24.57 23.66
N GLY A 6 -7.28 -23.64 23.44
CA GLY A 6 -8.10 -23.04 24.47
C GLY A 6 -9.00 -21.94 23.92
N SER A 7 -10.08 -21.62 24.62
CA SER A 7 -11.03 -20.56 24.22
C SER A 7 -10.37 -19.17 24.19
N TRP A 8 -9.31 -18.95 24.94
CA TRP A 8 -8.54 -17.71 24.95
C TRP A 8 -8.02 -17.29 23.56
N ALA A 9 -7.75 -18.28 22.69
CA ALA A 9 -7.29 -18.01 21.33
C ALA A 9 -8.40 -17.40 20.43
N ASN A 10 -9.65 -17.42 20.85
CA ASN A 10 -10.75 -16.78 20.12
C ASN A 10 -10.68 -15.25 20.23
N GLY A 11 -10.07 -14.73 21.28
CA GLY A 11 -9.80 -13.29 21.46
C GLY A 11 -8.57 -12.76 20.70
N LEU A 12 -7.93 -13.60 19.89
CA LEU A 12 -6.79 -13.19 19.08
C LEU A 12 -7.22 -12.74 17.67
N LYS A 13 -6.76 -11.58 17.27
CA LYS A 13 -6.83 -11.12 15.88
C LYS A 13 -5.44 -11.14 15.24
N VAL A 14 -5.33 -11.77 14.09
CA VAL A 14 -4.13 -11.68 13.24
C VAL A 14 -4.44 -10.71 12.11
N ALA A 15 -3.73 -9.59 12.09
CA ALA A 15 -3.83 -8.62 11.02
C ALA A 15 -2.58 -8.66 10.15
N ILE A 16 -2.80 -8.58 8.85
CA ILE A 16 -1.75 -8.68 7.84
C ILE A 16 -1.91 -7.50 6.89
N ILE A 17 -0.81 -6.85 6.56
CA ILE A 17 -0.76 -5.83 5.51
C ILE A 17 0.45 -6.06 4.62
N ASP A 18 0.26 -5.86 3.34
CA ASP A 18 1.33 -5.86 2.33
C ASP A 18 1.34 -4.54 1.55
N SER A 19 2.23 -4.44 0.57
CA SER A 19 2.32 -3.28 -0.30
C SER A 19 1.29 -3.35 -1.42
N PHE A 20 0.01 -3.34 -1.08
CA PHE A 20 -1.10 -3.53 -2.02
C PHE A 20 -1.30 -2.35 -2.96
N ALA A 21 -1.25 -1.13 -2.45
CA ALA A 21 -1.36 0.10 -3.22
C ALA A 21 -0.45 1.21 -2.65
N ASP A 22 -0.24 2.25 -3.43
CA ASP A 22 0.53 3.42 -3.02
C ASP A 22 -0.38 4.61 -2.71
N GLN A 23 -1.39 4.82 -3.56
CA GLN A 23 -2.29 5.95 -3.46
C GLN A 23 -3.75 5.53 -3.68
N VAL A 24 -4.65 6.31 -3.07
CA VAL A 24 -6.08 6.30 -3.40
C VAL A 24 -6.38 7.59 -4.14
N LEU A 25 -6.92 7.46 -5.34
CA LEU A 25 -7.37 8.58 -6.16
C LEU A 25 -8.90 8.68 -6.05
N SER A 26 -9.40 9.83 -5.61
CA SER A 26 -10.82 10.16 -5.72
C SER A 26 -11.10 10.63 -7.13
N VAL A 27 -12.01 9.96 -7.83
CA VAL A 27 -12.39 10.24 -9.21
C VAL A 27 -13.89 10.40 -9.32
N GLY A 28 -14.35 11.15 -10.30
CA GLY A 28 -15.80 11.40 -10.45
C GLY A 28 -16.58 10.18 -10.93
N ASN A 29 -15.93 9.26 -11.62
CA ASN A 29 -16.55 8.09 -12.21
C ASN A 29 -15.54 6.96 -12.40
N THR A 30 -15.92 5.75 -12.05
CA THR A 30 -15.11 4.54 -12.23
C THR A 30 -15.65 3.61 -13.33
N ALA A 31 -16.68 4.04 -14.08
CA ALA A 31 -17.26 3.22 -15.15
C ALA A 31 -16.22 2.90 -16.23
N GLY A 32 -16.20 1.66 -16.67
CA GLY A 32 -15.24 1.16 -17.66
C GLY A 32 -13.87 0.80 -17.09
N MET A 33 -13.61 1.05 -15.82
CA MET A 33 -12.37 0.64 -15.14
C MET A 33 -12.52 -0.77 -14.58
N SER A 34 -11.41 -1.48 -14.48
CA SER A 34 -11.33 -2.79 -13.81
C SER A 34 -10.01 -2.92 -13.07
N VAL A 35 -10.01 -3.70 -11.99
CA VAL A 35 -8.79 -4.10 -11.29
C VAL A 35 -7.86 -4.79 -12.29
N GLY A 36 -6.57 -4.45 -12.24
CA GLY A 36 -5.56 -4.93 -13.17
C GLY A 36 -5.41 -4.06 -14.44
N PHE A 37 -6.27 -3.08 -14.66
CA PHE A 37 -6.06 -2.12 -15.75
C PHE A 37 -4.91 -1.17 -15.42
N GLY A 38 -4.17 -0.77 -16.45
CA GLY A 38 -3.18 0.31 -16.33
C GLY A 38 -3.87 1.64 -16.10
N VAL A 39 -3.18 2.54 -15.45
CA VAL A 39 -3.57 3.94 -15.32
C VAL A 39 -2.39 4.82 -15.67
N THR A 40 -2.63 5.86 -16.47
CA THR A 40 -1.63 6.83 -16.87
C THR A 40 -2.06 8.24 -16.51
N GLN A 41 -1.12 9.08 -16.18
CA GLN A 41 -1.32 10.51 -15.98
C GLN A 41 -0.20 11.30 -16.64
N THR A 42 -0.54 12.35 -17.37
CA THR A 42 0.45 13.31 -17.87
C THR A 42 0.98 14.10 -16.68
N ALA A 43 2.29 14.07 -16.49
CA ALA A 43 2.95 14.82 -15.44
C ALA A 43 3.27 16.24 -15.90
N SER A 44 2.93 17.20 -15.05
CA SER A 44 3.42 18.59 -15.15
C SER A 44 3.60 19.14 -13.75
N GLY A 45 4.71 19.81 -13.51
CA GLY A 45 4.97 20.44 -12.21
C GLY A 45 6.38 20.19 -11.66
N THR A 46 6.54 20.39 -10.35
CA THR A 46 7.79 20.18 -9.62
C THR A 46 7.73 18.91 -8.78
N VAL A 47 8.87 18.25 -8.64
CA VAL A 47 8.99 17.05 -7.77
C VAL A 47 8.79 17.44 -6.30
N PRO A 48 7.78 16.91 -5.59
CA PRO A 48 7.63 17.16 -4.16
C PRO A 48 8.84 16.64 -3.38
N GLY A 49 9.37 17.44 -2.47
CA GLY A 49 10.48 17.05 -1.59
C GLY A 49 11.88 17.14 -2.18
N SER A 50 12.01 17.41 -3.46
CA SER A 50 13.28 17.76 -4.09
C SER A 50 13.50 19.27 -3.95
N GLY A 51 14.56 19.71 -3.32
CA GLY A 51 14.99 21.12 -3.35
C GLY A 51 15.42 21.59 -4.74
N SER A 52 15.27 20.74 -5.75
CA SER A 52 15.56 21.00 -7.15
C SER A 52 14.28 21.31 -7.91
N THR A 53 14.34 22.32 -8.77
CA THR A 53 13.29 22.71 -9.71
C THR A 53 13.19 21.78 -10.93
N SER A 54 13.45 20.49 -10.75
CA SER A 54 13.27 19.52 -11.82
C SER A 54 11.80 19.46 -12.20
N SER A 55 11.47 19.89 -13.41
CA SER A 55 10.12 19.83 -13.94
C SER A 55 9.72 18.36 -14.10
N LEU A 56 8.58 18.00 -13.51
CA LEU A 56 7.91 16.74 -13.81
C LEU A 56 7.24 16.92 -15.16
N ASP A 57 7.76 16.27 -16.17
CA ASP A 57 7.12 16.15 -17.48
C ASP A 57 7.02 14.67 -17.88
N GLY A 58 6.19 14.39 -18.86
CA GLY A 58 6.00 13.04 -19.36
C GLY A 58 4.78 12.33 -18.77
N PHE A 59 4.93 11.05 -18.50
CA PHE A 59 3.81 10.19 -18.04
C PHE A 59 4.17 9.41 -16.80
N PHE A 60 3.23 9.36 -15.86
CA PHE A 60 3.20 8.37 -14.79
C PHE A 60 2.37 7.17 -15.22
N LYS A 61 2.81 5.99 -14.84
CA LYS A 61 2.09 4.74 -15.07
C LYS A 61 1.89 4.01 -13.75
N GLY A 62 0.73 3.43 -13.60
CA GLY A 62 0.35 2.60 -12.47
C GLY A 62 -0.61 1.51 -12.89
N ILE A 63 -0.98 0.69 -11.94
CA ILE A 63 -1.99 -0.35 -12.09
C ILE A 63 -3.08 -0.15 -11.03
N ILE A 64 -4.33 -0.36 -11.42
CA ILE A 64 -5.48 -0.33 -10.52
C ILE A 64 -5.49 -1.62 -9.71
N THR A 65 -5.40 -1.50 -8.40
CA THR A 65 -5.41 -2.64 -7.47
C THR A 65 -6.77 -2.83 -6.80
N ASP A 66 -7.56 -1.76 -6.69
CA ASP A 66 -8.91 -1.82 -6.12
C ASP A 66 -9.79 -0.69 -6.68
N ILE A 67 -11.11 -0.89 -6.66
CA ILE A 67 -12.10 0.08 -7.12
C ILE A 67 -13.19 0.21 -6.05
N GLY A 68 -13.32 1.41 -5.50
CA GLY A 68 -14.39 1.80 -4.60
C GLY A 68 -15.44 2.69 -5.28
N THR A 69 -16.38 3.19 -4.49
CA THR A 69 -17.36 4.15 -4.97
C THR A 69 -16.70 5.51 -5.19
N GLY A 70 -16.44 5.87 -6.44
CA GLY A 70 -15.77 7.13 -6.79
C GLY A 70 -14.30 7.18 -6.43
N THR A 71 -13.67 6.04 -6.15
CA THR A 71 -12.24 5.94 -5.82
C THR A 71 -11.60 4.76 -6.51
N ILE A 72 -10.30 4.89 -6.79
CA ILE A 72 -9.46 3.78 -7.22
C ILE A 72 -8.20 3.75 -6.37
N SER A 73 -7.76 2.55 -5.99
CA SER A 73 -6.44 2.34 -5.39
C SER A 73 -5.45 1.99 -6.49
N VAL A 74 -4.29 2.61 -6.47
CA VAL A 74 -3.29 2.46 -7.52
C VAL A 74 -1.92 2.12 -6.96
N LYS A 75 -1.23 1.22 -7.65
CA LYS A 75 0.17 0.90 -7.44
C LYS A 75 0.99 1.60 -8.51
N PHE A 76 2.01 2.34 -8.10
CA PHE A 76 2.92 2.99 -9.02
C PHE A 76 3.84 1.98 -9.71
N LEU A 77 4.08 2.17 -11.00
CA LEU A 77 4.98 1.32 -11.79
C LEU A 77 6.21 2.09 -12.27
N SER A 78 5.99 3.17 -13.03
CA SER A 78 7.06 3.86 -13.71
C SER A 78 6.73 5.31 -14.07
N HIS A 79 7.77 6.04 -14.40
CA HIS A 79 7.71 7.38 -14.99
C HIS A 79 8.49 7.39 -16.31
N THR A 80 7.91 8.01 -17.33
CA THR A 80 8.57 8.25 -18.61
C THR A 80 8.66 9.77 -18.82
N PRO A 81 9.85 10.39 -18.70
CA PRO A 81 10.04 11.81 -19.03
C PRO A 81 9.69 12.09 -20.48
N SER A 82 9.31 13.33 -20.79
CA SER A 82 9.07 13.76 -22.16
C SER A 82 10.35 13.63 -22.99
N GLY A 83 10.29 12.84 -24.06
CA GLY A 83 11.46 12.53 -24.90
C GLY A 83 12.54 11.66 -24.23
N GLY A 84 12.27 11.11 -23.05
CA GLY A 84 13.18 10.28 -22.28
C GLY A 84 12.81 8.79 -22.30
N THR A 85 13.62 8.00 -21.60
CA THR A 85 13.39 6.57 -21.41
C THR A 85 12.55 6.33 -20.17
N GLU A 86 11.65 5.35 -20.22
CA GLU A 86 10.89 4.90 -19.06
C GLU A 86 11.81 4.42 -17.94
N THR A 87 11.60 4.91 -16.75
CA THR A 87 12.31 4.51 -15.54
C THR A 87 11.34 3.96 -14.52
N GLU A 88 11.77 2.93 -13.83
CA GLU A 88 11.04 2.42 -12.68
C GLU A 88 11.09 3.43 -11.52
N ILE A 89 10.02 3.46 -10.73
CA ILE A 89 9.97 4.33 -9.55
C ILE A 89 10.84 3.73 -8.45
N ASP A 90 11.81 4.50 -7.99
CA ASP A 90 12.56 4.19 -6.79
C ASP A 90 11.81 4.70 -5.56
N TYR A 91 11.19 3.78 -4.82
CA TYR A 91 10.41 4.09 -3.62
C TYR A 91 11.28 4.50 -2.42
N SER A 92 12.58 4.26 -2.48
CA SER A 92 13.53 4.66 -1.43
C SER A 92 13.98 6.12 -1.59
N ALA A 93 13.80 6.71 -2.79
CA ALA A 93 14.20 8.07 -3.04
C ALA A 93 13.20 9.07 -2.44
N SER A 94 13.71 10.07 -1.72
CA SER A 94 12.91 11.22 -1.32
C SER A 94 12.49 12.01 -2.56
N GLY A 95 11.20 12.31 -2.68
CA GLY A 95 10.66 13.04 -3.83
C GLY A 95 10.04 12.14 -4.89
N VAL A 96 9.41 11.08 -4.44
CA VAL A 96 8.73 10.11 -5.31
C VAL A 96 7.69 10.77 -6.20
N TYR A 97 7.78 10.51 -7.49
CA TYR A 97 6.76 10.86 -8.47
C TYR A 97 5.43 10.18 -8.10
N ARG A 98 4.36 10.94 -8.03
CA ARG A 98 3.05 10.44 -7.61
C ARG A 98 1.96 10.99 -8.54
N PHE A 99 0.87 10.24 -8.65
CA PHE A 99 -0.36 10.78 -9.20
C PHE A 99 -0.81 12.00 -8.38
N ASN A 100 -1.38 12.97 -9.05
CA ASN A 100 -1.85 14.22 -8.43
C ASN A 100 -3.22 14.63 -8.97
N SER A 101 -3.81 15.65 -8.37
CA SER A 101 -5.13 16.17 -8.75
C SER A 101 -5.10 17.29 -9.80
N SER A 102 -3.94 17.60 -10.36
CA SER A 102 -3.82 18.68 -11.36
C SER A 102 -4.05 18.22 -12.80
N SER A 103 -4.12 16.93 -13.04
CA SER A 103 -4.33 16.35 -14.38
C SER A 103 -5.26 15.16 -14.30
N ASP A 104 -5.97 14.92 -15.41
CA ASP A 104 -6.80 13.73 -15.57
C ASP A 104 -5.94 12.47 -15.62
N ILE A 105 -6.53 11.35 -15.23
CA ILE A 105 -5.97 10.03 -15.47
C ILE A 105 -6.69 9.36 -16.63
N THR A 106 -5.99 8.50 -17.35
CA THR A 106 -6.58 7.62 -18.35
C THR A 106 -6.39 6.16 -17.91
N ALA A 107 -7.48 5.46 -17.72
CA ALA A 107 -7.47 4.02 -17.52
C ALA A 107 -7.29 3.31 -18.86
N VAL A 108 -6.43 2.30 -18.89
CA VAL A 108 -6.01 1.59 -20.09
C VAL A 108 -6.24 0.09 -19.88
N ASN A 109 -6.97 -0.54 -20.80
CA ASN A 109 -7.22 -1.98 -20.73
C ASN A 109 -5.99 -2.82 -21.15
N ASN A 110 -6.13 -4.14 -21.07
CA ASN A 110 -5.06 -5.09 -21.42
C ASN A 110 -4.59 -5.03 -22.88
N SER A 111 -5.36 -4.36 -23.76
CA SER A 111 -4.98 -4.13 -25.15
C SER A 111 -4.36 -2.75 -25.38
N ALA A 112 -3.95 -2.07 -24.32
CA ALA A 112 -3.42 -0.72 -24.33
C ALA A 112 -4.37 0.35 -24.94
N VAL A 113 -5.68 0.11 -24.87
CA VAL A 113 -6.72 1.05 -25.30
C VAL A 113 -7.23 1.83 -24.09
N GLY A 114 -7.25 3.15 -24.18
CA GLY A 114 -7.88 4.01 -23.19
C GLY A 114 -9.38 3.74 -23.12
N VAL A 115 -9.88 3.39 -21.95
CA VAL A 115 -11.29 3.04 -21.72
C VAL A 115 -12.04 4.10 -20.93
N ALA A 116 -11.33 4.89 -20.14
CA ALA A 116 -11.91 6.00 -19.38
C ALA A 116 -10.85 7.08 -19.14
N THR A 117 -11.21 8.33 -19.33
CA THR A 117 -10.41 9.50 -18.91
C THR A 117 -11.25 10.28 -17.91
N VAL A 118 -10.73 10.48 -16.72
CA VAL A 118 -11.46 11.10 -15.62
C VAL A 118 -10.57 12.05 -14.84
N ALA A 119 -11.18 13.10 -14.30
CA ALA A 119 -10.52 14.03 -13.41
C ALA A 119 -10.19 13.36 -12.07
N VAL A 120 -9.04 13.68 -11.52
CA VAL A 120 -8.64 13.32 -10.15
C VAL A 120 -9.02 14.48 -9.24
N ASN A 121 -10.00 14.26 -8.37
CA ASN A 121 -10.49 15.28 -7.45
C ASN A 121 -9.55 15.46 -6.25
N SER A 122 -9.03 14.37 -5.72
CA SER A 122 -8.05 14.35 -4.63
C SER A 122 -7.23 13.08 -4.63
N VAL A 123 -6.09 13.14 -3.95
CA VAL A 123 -5.15 12.04 -3.80
C VAL A 123 -4.82 11.89 -2.33
N SER A 124 -4.82 10.66 -1.84
CA SER A 124 -4.37 10.33 -0.49
C SER A 124 -3.40 9.14 -0.52
N ASP A 125 -2.61 9.03 0.52
CA ASP A 125 -1.75 7.86 0.71
C ASP A 125 -2.64 6.67 1.09
N TRP A 126 -2.44 5.53 0.42
CA TRP A 126 -3.23 4.32 0.69
C TRP A 126 -2.92 3.77 2.07
N PHE A 127 -1.64 3.71 2.47
CA PHE A 127 -1.20 3.12 3.72
C PHE A 127 -1.70 3.90 4.94
N ASP A 128 -1.77 5.22 4.84
CA ASP A 128 -2.28 6.07 5.93
C ASP A 128 -3.76 5.80 6.26
N SER A 129 -4.51 5.25 5.32
CA SER A 129 -5.91 4.89 5.51
C SER A 129 -6.11 3.48 6.09
N GLN A 130 -5.05 2.68 6.20
CA GLN A 130 -5.15 1.30 6.64
C GLN A 130 -5.24 1.21 8.16
N THR A 131 -6.27 0.54 8.63
CA THR A 131 -6.56 0.43 10.06
C THR A 131 -6.96 -0.99 10.46
N ILE A 132 -6.79 -1.28 11.75
CA ILE A 132 -7.26 -2.51 12.40
C ILE A 132 -8.28 -2.09 13.44
N THR A 133 -9.48 -2.62 13.34
CA THR A 133 -10.52 -2.39 14.35
C THR A 133 -10.61 -3.58 15.28
N THR A 134 -10.62 -3.32 16.58
CA THR A 134 -10.79 -4.29 17.67
C THR A 134 -12.02 -3.91 18.49
N THR A 135 -12.66 -4.85 19.16
CA THR A 135 -13.85 -4.56 19.95
C THR A 135 -13.78 -5.28 21.29
N ASN A 136 -13.80 -4.52 22.37
CA ASN A 136 -13.81 -5.06 23.71
C ASN A 136 -15.15 -5.75 24.01
N ASN A 137 -15.10 -7.02 24.36
CA ASN A 137 -16.30 -7.83 24.60
C ASN A 137 -17.11 -7.43 25.83
N ILE A 138 -16.47 -6.76 26.80
CA ILE A 138 -17.12 -6.36 28.05
C ILE A 138 -17.84 -5.02 27.88
N THR A 139 -17.17 -4.07 27.24
CA THR A 139 -17.68 -2.70 27.12
C THR A 139 -18.38 -2.42 25.79
N ASN A 140 -18.27 -3.32 24.81
CA ASN A 140 -18.70 -3.13 23.43
C ASN A 140 -18.08 -1.88 22.73
N ASN A 141 -16.99 -1.39 23.28
CA ASN A 141 -16.25 -0.28 22.67
C ASN A 141 -15.28 -0.78 21.60
N SER A 142 -15.36 -0.17 20.42
CA SER A 142 -14.40 -0.43 19.36
C SER A 142 -13.23 0.53 19.43
N THR A 143 -12.02 0.00 19.21
CA THR A 143 -10.78 0.75 19.09
C THR A 143 -10.23 0.54 17.70
N THR A 144 -9.76 1.62 17.08
CA THR A 144 -9.13 1.58 15.77
C THR A 144 -7.65 1.93 15.88
N ILE A 145 -6.80 1.08 15.35
CA ILE A 145 -5.34 1.22 15.34
C ILE A 145 -4.92 1.43 13.89
N SER A 146 -4.22 2.51 13.60
CA SER A 146 -3.68 2.76 12.27
C SER A 146 -2.37 2.00 12.06
N TRP A 147 -2.18 1.41 10.89
CA TRP A 147 -0.96 0.68 10.57
C TRP A 147 0.30 1.55 10.63
N ASN A 148 0.21 2.83 10.25
CA ASN A 148 1.32 3.78 10.32
C ASN A 148 1.79 4.08 11.76
N GLN A 149 0.99 3.73 12.78
CA GLN A 149 1.41 3.77 14.20
C GLN A 149 2.14 2.50 14.65
N ILE A 150 2.02 1.43 13.87
CA ILE A 150 2.63 0.12 14.18
C ILE A 150 3.98 -0.02 13.51
N ALA A 151 4.06 0.33 12.23
CA ALA A 151 5.23 0.17 11.37
C ALA A 151 5.19 1.16 10.20
N GLU A 152 6.31 1.30 9.52
CA GLU A 152 6.38 1.91 8.20
C GLU A 152 5.71 1.01 7.16
N ARG A 153 5.45 1.55 5.96
CA ARG A 153 4.87 0.79 4.84
C ARG A 153 5.74 -0.42 4.48
N PRO A 154 5.15 -1.62 4.26
CA PRO A 154 5.88 -2.75 3.70
C PRO A 154 6.44 -2.37 2.32
N GLY A 155 7.66 -2.72 2.06
CA GLY A 155 8.39 -2.33 0.85
C GLY A 155 8.90 -3.51 0.05
N THR A 156 10.16 -3.40 -0.33
CA THR A 156 10.91 -4.42 -1.06
C THR A 156 12.10 -4.84 -0.22
N SER A 157 12.19 -6.12 0.09
CA SER A 157 13.34 -6.66 0.83
C SER A 157 14.62 -6.59 -0.02
N ALA A 158 15.77 -6.54 0.66
CA ALA A 158 17.07 -6.61 -0.02
C ALA A 158 17.20 -7.91 -0.84
N TYR A 159 16.57 -8.99 -0.38
CA TYR A 159 16.52 -10.27 -1.08
C TYR A 159 15.78 -10.17 -2.42
N ALA A 160 14.60 -9.55 -2.42
CA ALA A 160 13.81 -9.36 -3.64
C ALA A 160 14.48 -8.36 -4.59
N ALA A 161 15.00 -7.25 -4.07
CA ALA A 161 15.71 -6.25 -4.87
C ALA A 161 16.90 -6.85 -5.64
N ALA A 162 17.68 -7.72 -5.00
CA ALA A 162 18.80 -8.43 -5.65
C ALA A 162 18.37 -9.38 -6.79
N ARG A 163 17.07 -9.68 -6.88
CA ARG A 163 16.47 -10.55 -7.90
C ARG A 163 15.55 -9.79 -8.86
N ASN A 164 15.65 -8.47 -8.90
CA ASN A 164 14.77 -7.59 -9.68
C ASN A 164 13.27 -7.82 -9.38
N SER A 165 12.94 -8.24 -8.17
CA SER A 165 11.58 -8.37 -7.66
C SER A 165 11.25 -7.20 -6.74
N ARG A 166 9.96 -6.97 -6.51
CA ARG A 166 9.48 -5.82 -5.74
C ARG A 166 8.28 -6.17 -4.88
N PHE A 167 8.06 -5.37 -3.84
CA PHE A 167 6.87 -5.38 -3.01
C PHE A 167 6.57 -6.74 -2.38
N ASP A 168 7.63 -7.41 -1.97
CA ASP A 168 7.54 -8.72 -1.35
C ASP A 168 7.30 -8.66 0.17
N GLU A 169 7.53 -7.52 0.79
CA GLU A 169 7.37 -7.40 2.23
C GLU A 169 5.91 -7.42 2.67
N VAL A 170 5.71 -8.01 3.85
CA VAL A 170 4.44 -8.10 4.54
C VAL A 170 4.67 -7.90 6.03
N HIS A 171 3.73 -7.25 6.70
CA HIS A 171 3.70 -7.15 8.16
C HIS A 171 2.58 -8.00 8.69
N VAL A 172 2.85 -8.71 9.77
CA VAL A 172 1.90 -9.53 10.50
C VAL A 172 1.93 -9.12 11.96
N VAL A 173 0.78 -8.81 12.52
CA VAL A 173 0.64 -8.52 13.95
C VAL A 173 -0.41 -9.41 14.57
N VAL A 174 -0.18 -9.80 15.81
CA VAL A 174 -1.14 -10.51 16.64
C VAL A 174 -1.63 -9.56 17.72
N ILE A 175 -2.92 -9.45 17.86
CA ILE A 175 -3.59 -8.44 18.71
C ILE A 175 -4.57 -9.15 19.62
N ASP A 176 -4.65 -8.68 20.86
CA ASP A 176 -5.73 -8.99 21.78
C ASP A 176 -6.99 -8.23 21.33
N ASP A 177 -7.88 -8.94 20.57
CA ASP A 177 -9.00 -8.29 19.89
C ASP A 177 -10.06 -7.81 20.88
N ASP A 178 -10.36 -8.62 21.87
CA ASP A 178 -11.43 -8.39 22.84
C ASP A 178 -10.97 -7.91 24.21
N GLY A 179 -9.69 -7.99 24.49
CA GLY A 179 -9.09 -7.60 25.77
C GLY A 179 -9.09 -8.70 26.83
N ASP A 180 -9.44 -9.93 26.48
CA ASP A 180 -9.50 -11.04 27.42
C ASP A 180 -8.13 -11.51 27.90
N ILE A 181 -7.06 -11.19 27.17
CA ILE A 181 -5.70 -11.62 27.50
C ILE A 181 -4.97 -10.57 28.34
N THR A 182 -5.04 -9.31 27.94
CA THR A 182 -4.28 -8.22 28.56
C THR A 182 -5.13 -7.29 29.42
N GLY A 183 -6.44 -7.39 29.33
CA GLY A 183 -7.41 -6.47 29.91
C GLY A 183 -7.75 -5.28 29.01
N ASN A 184 -7.04 -5.11 27.89
CA ASN A 184 -7.25 -3.99 26.98
C ASN A 184 -7.32 -4.47 25.52
N ALA A 185 -8.49 -4.35 24.91
CA ALA A 185 -8.67 -4.63 23.49
C ALA A 185 -7.76 -3.73 22.65
N GLY A 186 -7.15 -4.31 21.61
CA GLY A 186 -6.22 -3.61 20.74
C GLY A 186 -4.76 -3.67 21.18
N THR A 187 -4.45 -4.33 22.30
CA THR A 187 -3.06 -4.52 22.71
C THR A 187 -2.33 -5.42 21.72
N ILE A 188 -1.24 -4.94 21.16
CA ILE A 188 -0.41 -5.72 20.24
C ILE A 188 0.44 -6.69 21.05
N LEU A 189 0.25 -7.98 20.80
CA LEU A 189 0.94 -9.06 21.50
C LEU A 189 2.24 -9.47 20.80
N GLU A 190 2.23 -9.43 19.46
CA GLU A 190 3.37 -9.82 18.64
C GLU A 190 3.42 -9.00 17.36
N LYS A 191 4.64 -8.66 16.93
CA LYS A 191 4.91 -7.96 15.67
C LYS A 191 5.93 -8.75 14.87
N ASN A 192 5.56 -9.14 13.67
CA ASN A 192 6.46 -9.71 12.68
C ASN A 192 6.45 -8.78 11.47
N LEU A 193 7.45 -7.93 11.39
CA LEU A 193 7.55 -6.87 10.39
C LEU A 193 8.56 -7.24 9.29
N ASN A 194 8.35 -6.71 8.09
CA ASN A 194 9.24 -6.84 6.95
C ASN A 194 9.53 -8.31 6.57
N LEU A 195 8.52 -9.18 6.73
CA LEU A 195 8.60 -10.56 6.28
C LEU A 195 8.53 -10.59 4.76
N SER A 196 9.41 -11.36 4.11
CA SER A 196 9.33 -11.55 2.67
C SER A 196 8.29 -12.61 2.30
N LYS A 197 7.47 -12.34 1.30
CA LYS A 197 6.53 -13.30 0.68
C LYS A 197 7.22 -14.26 -0.29
N ALA A 198 8.52 -14.08 -0.54
CA ALA A 198 9.27 -14.95 -1.44
C ALA A 198 9.30 -16.38 -0.90
N LYS A 199 9.01 -17.34 -1.77
CA LYS A 199 8.89 -18.77 -1.40
C LYS A 199 10.18 -19.35 -0.82
N ASP A 200 11.31 -18.78 -1.20
CA ASP A 200 12.65 -19.17 -0.83
C ASP A 200 13.35 -18.14 0.08
N ALA A 201 12.56 -17.25 0.70
CA ALA A 201 13.10 -16.31 1.68
C ALA A 201 13.52 -17.05 2.94
N GLU A 202 14.74 -16.73 3.38
CA GLU A 202 15.31 -17.24 4.63
C GLU A 202 15.51 -16.08 5.61
N PHE A 203 15.38 -16.35 6.90
CA PHE A 203 15.83 -15.39 7.90
C PHE A 203 17.35 -15.22 7.76
N SER A 204 17.84 -13.98 7.73
CA SER A 204 19.29 -13.76 7.73
C SER A 204 19.92 -14.44 8.94
N ALA A 205 20.97 -15.22 8.72
CA ALA A 205 21.72 -15.89 9.77
C ALA A 205 22.23 -14.84 10.77
N GLY A 206 21.65 -14.84 11.97
CA GLY A 206 21.96 -13.86 13.03
C GLY A 206 20.73 -13.29 13.76
N SER A 207 19.53 -13.50 13.26
CA SER A 207 18.30 -13.25 14.01
C SER A 207 18.03 -14.45 14.90
N THR A 208 18.65 -14.47 16.06
CA THR A 208 18.18 -15.32 17.16
C THR A 208 16.90 -14.70 17.68
N SER A 209 15.82 -15.44 17.53
CA SER A 209 14.52 -15.22 18.18
C SER A 209 14.64 -14.91 19.66
#